data_f53f2b8dd6bad282267eddcae0fa53e9
#
_entry.id   f53f2b8dd6bad282267eddcae0fa53e9
#
_cell.length_a   1.000
_cell.length_b   1.000
_cell.length_c   1.000
_cell.angle_alpha   90.00
_cell.angle_beta   90.00
_cell.angle_gamma   90.00
#
_symmetry.space_group_name_H-M   'P 1'
#
loop_
_entity.id
_entity.type
_entity.pdbx_description
1 polymer ?
#
loop_
_entity_poly.entity_id
_entity_poly.type
_entity_poly.pdbx_seq_one_letter_code
_entity_poly.pdbx_strand_id
1 'polypeptide(L)'
;MQLTLYDYWRSSASYRVRIALNLKGLSYDRVAVNLLEGEQQGEAYRAVNPQGFVPMLDAGGTRFTQSLAIISWLDSSFPVPPLIPASPAGRAEVFALAIAIAADIHPLNNLRVLKRLSAMGVEQAERDDWYRHWISEGFDALEALAAPKAGRFLYGDTVSLADICLVPQMYNARRFDVPLDAWPTLVRADAAATALEPFAAAHPDRVAPAETKS
;
A
#
# COMPACT_ATOMS: atom_id res chain seq x y z
N MET A 1 17.90 -4.48 16.25
CA MET A 1 17.82 -5.29 15.02
C MET A 1 17.84 -4.33 13.85
N GLN A 2 18.71 -4.55 12.87
CA GLN A 2 18.75 -3.73 11.66
C GLN A 2 17.63 -4.14 10.74
N LEU A 3 16.90 -3.15 10.19
CA LEU A 3 15.83 -3.34 9.22
C LEU A 3 16.25 -2.73 7.89
N THR A 4 16.09 -3.47 6.81
CA THR A 4 16.37 -3.00 5.45
C THR A 4 15.14 -3.25 4.56
N LEU A 5 14.58 -2.18 4.02
CA LEU A 5 13.41 -2.24 3.12
C LEU A 5 13.88 -2.13 1.67
N TYR A 6 13.66 -3.16 0.90
CA TYR A 6 13.78 -3.14 -0.55
C TYR A 6 12.49 -2.55 -1.13
N ASP A 7 12.60 -1.42 -1.79
CA ASP A 7 11.51 -0.49 -2.02
C ASP A 7 11.58 0.13 -3.42
N TYR A 8 10.42 0.39 -3.98
CA TYR A 8 10.26 1.34 -5.08
C TYR A 8 9.38 2.49 -4.61
N TRP A 9 9.87 3.72 -4.74
CA TRP A 9 9.27 4.92 -4.15
C TRP A 9 7.77 5.07 -4.46
N ARG A 10 7.32 4.72 -5.69
CA ARG A 10 5.93 4.85 -6.13
C ARG A 10 5.10 3.56 -5.95
N SER A 11 5.67 2.49 -5.44
CA SER A 11 4.94 1.25 -5.18
C SER A 11 3.97 1.41 -4.02
N SER A 12 2.67 1.16 -4.26
CA SER A 12 1.64 1.19 -3.22
C SER A 12 1.90 0.17 -2.12
N ALA A 13 2.36 -1.03 -2.47
CA ALA A 13 2.69 -2.05 -1.49
C ALA A 13 3.88 -1.66 -0.62
N SER A 14 4.92 -1.01 -1.20
CA SER A 14 6.03 -0.46 -0.43
C SER A 14 5.60 0.72 0.43
N TYR A 15 4.72 1.58 -0.06
CA TYR A 15 4.17 2.72 0.69
C TYR A 15 3.46 2.24 1.95
N ARG A 16 2.67 1.14 1.90
CA ARG A 16 2.06 0.51 3.09
C ARG A 16 3.11 0.15 4.14
N VAL A 17 4.22 -0.45 3.73
CA VAL A 17 5.28 -0.87 4.67
C VAL A 17 6.02 0.32 5.25
N ARG A 18 6.31 1.36 4.44
CA ARG A 18 6.90 2.62 4.94
C ARG A 18 6.02 3.26 6.02
N ILE A 19 4.69 3.36 5.77
CA ILE A 19 3.74 3.89 6.76
C ILE A 19 3.81 3.07 8.05
N ALA A 20 3.77 1.75 7.96
CA ALA A 20 3.80 0.88 9.13
C ALA A 20 5.09 1.02 9.94
N LEU A 21 6.24 1.07 9.28
CA LEU A 21 7.54 1.31 9.93
C LEU A 21 7.57 2.65 10.64
N ASN A 22 7.08 3.71 9.99
CA ASN A 22 7.01 5.05 10.59
C ASN A 22 6.05 5.10 11.78
N LEU A 23 4.87 4.47 11.68
CA LEU A 23 3.90 4.38 12.80
C LEU A 23 4.49 3.65 14.01
N LYS A 24 5.33 2.65 13.77
CA LYS A 24 6.05 1.92 14.82
C LYS A 24 7.27 2.68 15.36
N GLY A 25 7.63 3.83 14.78
CA GLY A 25 8.82 4.59 15.16
C GLY A 25 10.14 3.85 14.87
N LEU A 26 10.15 2.94 13.90
CA LEU A 26 11.30 2.12 13.58
C LEU A 26 12.19 2.78 12.53
N SER A 27 13.48 2.86 12.81
CA SER A 27 14.49 3.24 11.82
C SER A 27 14.78 2.08 10.88
N TYR A 28 14.95 2.37 9.60
CA TYR A 28 15.26 1.36 8.57
C TYR A 28 16.06 1.96 7.42
N ASP A 29 16.90 1.14 6.82
CA ASP A 29 17.60 1.48 5.59
C ASP A 29 16.72 1.18 4.39
N ARG A 30 16.86 1.96 3.31
CA ARG A 30 16.13 1.74 2.06
C ARG A 30 17.09 1.33 0.95
N VAL A 31 16.77 0.23 0.27
CA VAL A 31 17.40 -0.20 -0.97
C VAL A 31 16.41 0.00 -2.11
N ALA A 32 16.72 0.93 -3.00
CA ALA A 32 15.89 1.20 -4.16
C ALA A 32 15.95 0.03 -5.15
N VAL A 33 14.77 -0.35 -5.69
CA VAL A 33 14.64 -1.37 -6.75
C VAL A 33 13.82 -0.74 -7.87
N ASN A 34 14.46 -0.40 -8.99
CA ASN A 34 13.81 0.32 -10.08
C ASN A 34 12.90 -0.59 -10.91
N LEU A 35 11.58 -0.51 -10.68
CA LEU A 35 10.57 -1.31 -11.38
C LEU A 35 10.41 -0.94 -12.86
N LEU A 36 10.79 0.29 -13.24
CA LEU A 36 10.70 0.73 -14.63
C LEU A 36 11.78 0.07 -15.48
N GLU A 37 12.99 -0.06 -14.91
CA GLU A 37 14.13 -0.75 -15.54
C GLU A 37 14.08 -2.26 -15.36
N GLY A 38 13.14 -2.78 -14.58
CA GLY A 38 12.96 -4.22 -14.41
C GLY A 38 13.93 -4.87 -13.43
N GLU A 39 14.60 -4.10 -12.56
CA GLU A 39 15.58 -4.62 -11.59
C GLU A 39 15.01 -5.73 -10.70
N GLN A 40 13.70 -5.67 -10.38
CA GLN A 40 13.01 -6.70 -9.61
C GLN A 40 12.98 -8.08 -10.29
N GLN A 41 13.27 -8.14 -11.59
CA GLN A 41 13.34 -9.38 -12.37
C GLN A 41 14.78 -9.86 -12.54
N GLY A 42 15.76 -9.04 -12.18
CA GLY A 42 17.19 -9.39 -12.24
C GLY A 42 17.55 -10.50 -11.25
N GLU A 43 18.59 -11.26 -11.60
CA GLU A 43 19.06 -12.41 -10.81
C GLU A 43 19.40 -12.02 -9.37
N ALA A 44 20.09 -10.88 -9.18
CA ALA A 44 20.49 -10.39 -7.87
C ALA A 44 19.29 -10.15 -6.93
N TYR A 45 18.20 -9.54 -7.43
CA TYR A 45 17.02 -9.31 -6.61
C TYR A 45 16.20 -10.60 -6.43
N ARG A 46 16.09 -11.43 -7.47
CA ARG A 46 15.38 -12.72 -7.36
C ARG A 46 16.06 -13.71 -6.40
N ALA A 47 17.35 -13.59 -6.19
CA ALA A 47 18.06 -14.36 -5.18
C ALA A 47 17.61 -14.02 -3.75
N VAL A 48 17.13 -12.79 -3.51
CA VAL A 48 16.61 -12.36 -2.20
C VAL A 48 15.09 -12.40 -2.12
N ASN A 49 14.38 -12.22 -3.23
CA ASN A 49 12.92 -12.35 -3.34
C ASN A 49 12.53 -13.06 -4.65
N PRO A 50 12.28 -14.39 -4.63
CA PRO A 50 11.96 -15.16 -5.83
C PRO A 50 10.71 -14.68 -6.60
N GLN A 51 9.76 -14.01 -5.92
CA GLN A 51 8.58 -13.43 -6.57
C GLN A 51 8.93 -12.27 -7.51
N GLY A 52 10.07 -11.59 -7.32
CA GLY A 52 10.45 -10.42 -8.10
C GLY A 52 9.49 -9.24 -7.87
N PHE A 53 9.06 -9.02 -6.64
CA PHE A 53 8.18 -7.92 -6.24
C PHE A 53 8.79 -7.10 -5.11
N VAL A 54 8.38 -5.84 -5.01
CA VAL A 54 8.59 -5.01 -3.83
C VAL A 54 7.25 -4.83 -3.10
N PRO A 55 7.25 -4.65 -1.76
CA PRO A 55 8.40 -4.61 -0.88
C PRO A 55 8.94 -5.98 -0.48
N MET A 56 10.18 -6.00 -0.06
CA MET A 56 10.77 -7.05 0.77
C MET A 56 11.45 -6.38 1.97
N LEU A 57 11.24 -6.91 3.17
CA LEU A 57 11.87 -6.45 4.41
C LEU A 57 12.88 -7.49 4.88
N ASP A 58 14.13 -7.09 5.00
CA ASP A 58 15.16 -7.88 5.70
C ASP A 58 15.23 -7.39 7.16
N ALA A 59 15.09 -8.29 8.09
CA ALA A 59 15.14 -8.05 9.51
C ALA A 59 16.26 -8.90 10.15
N GLY A 60 17.49 -8.41 10.04
CA GLY A 60 18.67 -9.09 10.58
C GLY A 60 18.93 -10.45 9.92
N GLY A 61 18.73 -10.55 8.60
CA GLY A 61 18.93 -11.76 7.80
C GLY A 61 17.66 -12.60 7.59
N THR A 62 16.56 -12.31 8.31
CA THR A 62 15.25 -12.93 8.04
C THR A 62 14.46 -12.06 7.06
N ARG A 63 14.04 -12.63 5.95
CA ARG A 63 13.39 -11.91 4.85
C ARG A 63 11.89 -12.16 4.82
N PHE A 64 11.13 -11.08 4.79
CA PHE A 64 9.67 -11.08 4.72
C PHE A 64 9.21 -10.43 3.42
N THR A 65 8.26 -11.06 2.75
CA THR A 65 7.61 -10.58 1.51
C THR A 65 6.12 -10.38 1.75
N GLN A 66 5.42 -9.71 0.81
CA GLN A 66 4.01 -9.36 0.92
C GLN A 66 3.72 -8.30 2.00
N SER A 67 3.25 -7.12 1.57
CA SER A 67 3.07 -5.96 2.47
C SER A 67 2.22 -6.27 3.71
N LEU A 68 1.13 -7.03 3.57
CA LEU A 68 0.27 -7.38 4.71
C LEU A 68 0.96 -8.34 5.69
N ALA A 69 1.72 -9.31 5.18
CA ALA A 69 2.49 -10.22 6.02
C ALA A 69 3.62 -9.50 6.76
N ILE A 70 4.32 -8.58 6.08
CA ILE A 70 5.34 -7.73 6.70
C ILE A 70 4.71 -6.90 7.83
N ILE A 71 3.57 -6.24 7.59
CA ILE A 71 2.91 -5.38 8.58
C ILE A 71 2.39 -6.21 9.75
N SER A 72 1.84 -7.40 9.50
CA SER A 72 1.42 -8.32 10.56
C SER A 72 2.59 -8.79 11.43
N TRP A 73 3.75 -9.06 10.82
CA TRP A 73 4.97 -9.38 11.55
C TRP A 73 5.47 -8.19 12.37
N LEU A 74 5.49 -6.98 11.78
CA LEU A 74 5.84 -5.74 12.49
C LEU A 74 4.92 -5.51 13.70
N ASP A 75 3.61 -5.70 13.52
CA ASP A 75 2.65 -5.49 14.60
C ASP A 75 2.81 -6.47 15.75
N SER A 76 3.15 -7.72 15.44
CA SER A 76 3.41 -8.75 16.44
C SER A 76 4.75 -8.57 17.16
N SER A 77 5.79 -8.12 16.43
CA SER A 77 7.15 -7.93 16.98
C SER A 77 7.30 -6.60 17.74
N PHE A 78 6.53 -5.60 17.35
CA PHE A 78 6.51 -4.26 17.94
C PHE A 78 5.06 -3.86 18.25
N PRO A 79 4.46 -4.35 19.35
CA PRO A 79 3.02 -4.29 19.57
C PRO A 79 2.46 -2.89 19.85
N VAL A 80 3.29 -1.87 20.06
CA VAL A 80 2.86 -0.51 20.38
C VAL A 80 3.37 0.50 19.34
N PRO A 81 2.47 1.32 18.77
CA PRO A 81 1.01 1.25 18.82
C PRO A 81 0.48 0.04 18.02
N PRO A 82 -0.65 -0.57 18.42
CA PRO A 82 -1.24 -1.67 17.66
C PRO A 82 -1.81 -1.16 16.33
N LEU A 83 -1.53 -1.88 15.24
CA LEU A 83 -2.08 -1.61 13.90
C LEU A 83 -3.21 -2.56 13.53
N ILE A 84 -3.34 -3.64 14.29
CA ILE A 84 -4.34 -4.69 14.08
C ILE A 84 -5.07 -4.91 15.41
N PRO A 85 -6.41 -4.85 15.45
CA PRO A 85 -7.16 -5.05 16.67
C PRO A 85 -6.86 -6.39 17.35
N ALA A 86 -6.85 -6.40 18.68
CA ALA A 86 -6.61 -7.64 19.45
C ALA A 86 -7.84 -8.56 19.44
N SER A 87 -9.07 -8.02 19.35
CA SER A 87 -10.28 -8.83 19.31
C SER A 87 -10.39 -9.62 18.01
N PRO A 88 -10.79 -10.90 18.04
CA PRO A 88 -10.92 -11.71 16.82
C PRO A 88 -11.84 -11.09 15.76
N ALA A 89 -12.98 -10.52 16.16
CA ALA A 89 -13.91 -9.88 15.25
C ALA A 89 -13.30 -8.61 14.61
N GLY A 90 -12.76 -7.69 15.41
CA GLY A 90 -12.14 -6.47 14.90
C GLY A 90 -10.94 -6.76 14.00
N ARG A 91 -10.14 -7.79 14.35
CA ARG A 91 -9.05 -8.28 13.50
C ARG A 91 -9.56 -8.73 12.13
N ALA A 92 -10.63 -9.55 12.10
CA ALA A 92 -11.21 -10.04 10.86
C ALA A 92 -11.76 -8.90 9.99
N GLU A 93 -12.43 -7.93 10.61
CA GLU A 93 -13.01 -6.77 9.93
C GLU A 93 -11.93 -5.85 9.33
N VAL A 94 -10.89 -5.53 10.09
CA VAL A 94 -9.76 -4.73 9.60
C VAL A 94 -9.01 -5.44 8.48
N PHE A 95 -8.81 -6.76 8.59
CA PHE A 95 -8.22 -7.55 7.51
C PHE A 95 -9.12 -7.59 6.26
N ALA A 96 -10.45 -7.69 6.42
CA ALA A 96 -11.36 -7.68 5.28
C ALA A 96 -11.23 -6.37 4.48
N LEU A 97 -11.24 -5.21 5.14
CA LEU A 97 -11.02 -3.91 4.49
C LEU A 97 -9.64 -3.82 3.82
N ALA A 98 -8.59 -4.27 4.50
CA ALA A 98 -7.23 -4.23 3.98
C ALA A 98 -7.03 -5.17 2.78
N ILE A 99 -7.62 -6.36 2.82
CA ILE A 99 -7.53 -7.38 1.76
C ILE A 99 -8.35 -6.95 0.53
N ALA A 100 -9.53 -6.36 0.69
CA ALA A 100 -10.30 -5.80 -0.42
C ALA A 100 -9.45 -4.83 -1.26
N ILE A 101 -8.62 -4.01 -0.61
CA ILE A 101 -7.69 -3.12 -1.32
C ILE A 101 -6.49 -3.89 -1.88
N ALA A 102 -5.85 -4.74 -1.06
CA ALA A 102 -4.55 -5.32 -1.38
C ALA A 102 -4.62 -6.53 -2.31
N ALA A 103 -5.74 -7.25 -2.32
CA ALA A 103 -5.94 -8.47 -3.10
C ALA A 103 -6.98 -8.34 -4.22
N ASP A 104 -7.95 -7.42 -4.11
CA ASP A 104 -9.01 -7.31 -5.10
C ASP A 104 -8.86 -6.06 -6.01
N ILE A 105 -8.36 -4.93 -5.49
CA ILE A 105 -8.15 -3.71 -6.30
C ILE A 105 -6.72 -3.64 -6.84
N HIS A 106 -5.73 -3.59 -5.95
CA HIS A 106 -4.32 -3.32 -6.31
C HIS A 106 -3.72 -4.30 -7.33
N PRO A 107 -3.96 -5.63 -7.27
CA PRO A 107 -3.38 -6.55 -8.23
C PRO A 107 -3.85 -6.32 -9.66
N LEU A 108 -5.10 -5.90 -9.87
CA LEU A 108 -5.66 -5.61 -11.20
C LEU A 108 -5.02 -4.37 -11.83
N ASN A 109 -4.56 -3.45 -11.00
CA ASN A 109 -3.92 -2.19 -11.39
C ASN A 109 -2.39 -2.22 -11.29
N ASN A 110 -1.80 -3.40 -11.03
CA ASN A 110 -0.36 -3.54 -10.90
C ASN A 110 0.33 -3.33 -12.25
N LEU A 111 1.54 -2.75 -12.22
CA LEU A 111 2.36 -2.48 -13.40
C LEU A 111 2.53 -3.69 -14.33
N ARG A 112 2.64 -4.92 -13.77
CA ARG A 112 2.75 -6.15 -14.57
C ARG A 112 1.51 -6.44 -15.40
N VAL A 113 0.32 -6.14 -14.85
CA VAL A 113 -0.97 -6.31 -15.56
C VAL A 113 -1.07 -5.28 -16.67
N LEU A 114 -0.77 -4.01 -16.37
CA LEU A 114 -0.79 -2.93 -17.35
C LEU A 114 0.22 -3.16 -18.49
N LYS A 115 1.44 -3.65 -18.17
CA LYS A 115 2.42 -4.07 -19.18
C LYS A 115 1.90 -5.23 -20.03
N ARG A 116 1.18 -6.20 -19.43
CA ARG A 116 0.60 -7.32 -20.19
C ARG A 116 -0.52 -6.86 -21.11
N LEU A 117 -1.42 -5.99 -20.64
CA LEU A 117 -2.47 -5.39 -21.48
C LEU A 117 -1.87 -4.63 -22.66
N SER A 118 -0.83 -3.82 -22.42
CA SER A 118 -0.10 -3.13 -23.47
C SER A 118 0.51 -4.10 -24.51
N ALA A 119 1.12 -5.19 -24.04
CA ALA A 119 1.67 -6.22 -24.90
C ALA A 119 0.60 -7.00 -25.70
N MET A 120 -0.66 -6.94 -25.29
CA MET A 120 -1.82 -7.49 -26.01
C MET A 120 -2.44 -6.49 -26.99
N GLY A 121 -1.88 -5.28 -27.12
CA GLY A 121 -2.37 -4.24 -28.01
C GLY A 121 -3.44 -3.33 -27.43
N VAL A 122 -3.69 -3.39 -26.10
CA VAL A 122 -4.65 -2.48 -25.43
C VAL A 122 -4.03 -1.09 -25.37
N GLU A 123 -4.72 -0.09 -25.92
CA GLU A 123 -4.26 1.28 -25.99
C GLU A 123 -4.17 1.96 -24.61
N GLN A 124 -3.42 3.07 -24.51
CA GLN A 124 -3.20 3.74 -23.22
C GLN A 124 -4.51 4.21 -22.57
N ALA A 125 -5.42 4.80 -23.36
CA ALA A 125 -6.71 5.27 -22.85
C ALA A 125 -7.57 4.14 -22.26
N GLU A 126 -7.55 2.96 -22.89
CA GLU A 126 -8.28 1.78 -22.41
C GLU A 126 -7.62 1.20 -21.13
N ARG A 127 -6.29 1.27 -21.01
CA ARG A 127 -5.59 0.87 -19.77
C ARG A 127 -5.85 1.83 -18.63
N ASP A 128 -6.00 3.13 -18.92
CA ASP A 128 -6.37 4.14 -17.92
C ASP A 128 -7.83 3.96 -17.48
N ASP A 129 -8.71 3.59 -18.41
CA ASP A 129 -10.10 3.23 -18.11
C ASP A 129 -10.19 1.95 -17.25
N TRP A 130 -9.46 0.90 -17.62
CA TRP A 130 -9.28 -0.30 -16.80
C TRP A 130 -8.87 0.04 -15.37
N TYR A 131 -7.91 0.96 -15.21
CA TYR A 131 -7.39 1.36 -13.91
C TYR A 131 -8.47 2.05 -13.07
N ARG A 132 -9.20 2.99 -13.66
CA ARG A 132 -10.30 3.71 -13.02
C ARG A 132 -11.46 2.80 -12.67
N HIS A 133 -11.82 1.89 -13.58
CA HIS A 133 -12.92 0.93 -13.39
C HIS A 133 -12.72 0.10 -12.13
N TRP A 134 -11.58 -0.57 -11.99
CA TRP A 134 -11.33 -1.44 -10.83
C TRP A 134 -11.15 -0.69 -9.52
N ILE A 135 -10.70 0.55 -9.55
CA ILE A 135 -10.72 1.40 -8.34
C ILE A 135 -12.15 1.73 -7.96
N SER A 136 -12.98 2.17 -8.90
CA SER A 136 -14.35 2.60 -8.62
C SER A 136 -15.19 1.45 -8.08
N GLU A 137 -15.16 0.29 -8.75
CA GLU A 137 -15.88 -0.91 -8.31
C GLU A 137 -15.43 -1.34 -6.89
N GLY A 138 -14.12 -1.36 -6.65
CA GLY A 138 -13.60 -1.73 -5.34
C GLY A 138 -13.91 -0.70 -4.26
N PHE A 139 -13.92 0.59 -4.60
CA PHE A 139 -14.27 1.65 -3.64
C PHE A 139 -15.76 1.68 -3.31
N ASP A 140 -16.66 1.32 -4.23
CA ASP A 140 -18.09 1.14 -3.95
C ASP A 140 -18.31 0.10 -2.85
N ALA A 141 -17.67 -1.06 -2.99
CA ALA A 141 -17.74 -2.12 -1.99
C ALA A 141 -17.08 -1.70 -0.66
N LEU A 142 -15.92 -1.04 -0.74
CA LEU A 142 -15.16 -0.62 0.44
C LEU A 142 -15.90 0.45 1.26
N GLU A 143 -16.52 1.44 0.59
CA GLU A 143 -17.35 2.46 1.24
C GLU A 143 -18.52 1.82 2.00
N ALA A 144 -19.24 0.90 1.36
CA ALA A 144 -20.37 0.19 1.97
C ALA A 144 -19.94 -0.64 3.20
N LEU A 145 -18.78 -1.31 3.13
CA LEU A 145 -18.24 -2.11 4.23
C LEU A 145 -17.72 -1.25 5.38
N ALA A 146 -17.10 -0.12 5.09
CA ALA A 146 -16.46 0.73 6.08
C ALA A 146 -17.43 1.68 6.77
N ALA A 147 -18.39 2.27 6.05
CA ALA A 147 -19.26 3.32 6.56
C ALA A 147 -19.93 3.02 7.91
N PRO A 148 -20.45 1.79 8.18
CA PRO A 148 -21.08 1.47 9.46
C PRO A 148 -20.11 1.42 10.65
N LYS A 149 -18.79 1.34 10.40
CA LYS A 149 -17.74 1.08 11.41
C LYS A 149 -16.69 2.18 11.48
N ALA A 150 -16.68 3.07 10.50
CA ALA A 150 -15.73 4.16 10.43
C ALA A 150 -16.01 5.20 11.53
N GLY A 151 -14.94 5.63 12.16
CA GLY A 151 -14.92 6.82 13.01
C GLY A 151 -14.06 7.90 12.36
N ARG A 152 -13.04 8.35 13.07
CA ARG A 152 -12.02 9.25 12.51
C ARG A 152 -11.24 8.58 11.35
N PHE A 153 -11.00 7.27 11.47
CA PHE A 153 -10.30 6.45 10.49
C PHE A 153 -11.24 5.42 9.87
N LEU A 154 -10.75 4.61 8.98
CA LEU A 154 -11.57 3.65 8.23
C LEU A 154 -12.22 2.59 9.14
N TYR A 155 -11.63 2.32 10.30
CA TYR A 155 -12.18 1.45 11.33
C TYR A 155 -12.03 2.12 12.71
N GLY A 156 -13.07 2.77 13.20
CA GLY A 156 -13.08 3.47 14.49
C GLY A 156 -12.20 4.73 14.51
N ASP A 157 -11.64 5.04 15.69
CA ASP A 157 -10.95 6.30 15.97
C ASP A 157 -9.43 6.16 16.08
N THR A 158 -8.89 4.97 15.82
CA THR A 158 -7.45 4.69 15.83
C THR A 158 -6.99 4.17 14.48
N VAL A 159 -5.78 4.58 14.08
CA VAL A 159 -5.16 4.07 12.84
C VAL A 159 -5.05 2.56 12.87
N SER A 160 -5.38 1.92 11.76
CA SER A 160 -5.30 0.48 11.59
C SER A 160 -4.65 0.08 10.25
N LEU A 161 -4.47 -1.23 10.05
CA LEU A 161 -4.04 -1.80 8.79
C LEU A 161 -4.94 -1.38 7.61
N ALA A 162 -6.23 -1.13 7.87
CA ALA A 162 -7.16 -0.67 6.84
C ALA A 162 -6.77 0.70 6.28
N ASP A 163 -6.40 1.65 7.13
CA ASP A 163 -5.95 2.99 6.72
C ASP A 163 -4.59 2.93 6.01
N ILE A 164 -3.70 2.07 6.48
CA ILE A 164 -2.39 1.82 5.85
C ILE A 164 -2.56 1.31 4.41
N CYS A 165 -3.62 0.54 4.15
CA CYS A 165 -3.95 0.09 2.79
C CYS A 165 -4.70 1.15 1.98
N LEU A 166 -5.60 1.91 2.61
CA LEU A 166 -6.43 2.92 1.97
C LEU A 166 -5.58 4.04 1.35
N VAL A 167 -4.69 4.66 2.13
CA VAL A 167 -3.95 5.86 1.71
C VAL A 167 -3.17 5.65 0.41
N PRO A 168 -2.38 4.56 0.21
CA PRO A 168 -1.72 4.31 -1.06
C PRO A 168 -2.69 4.08 -2.22
N GLN A 169 -3.89 3.56 -1.97
CA GLN A 169 -4.89 3.35 -3.00
C GLN A 169 -5.60 4.65 -3.37
N MET A 170 -5.88 5.53 -2.41
CA MET A 170 -6.39 6.89 -2.63
C MET A 170 -5.37 7.75 -3.41
N TYR A 171 -4.08 7.61 -3.13
CA TYR A 171 -3.03 8.24 -3.93
C TYR A 171 -3.10 7.79 -5.40
N ASN A 172 -3.30 6.51 -5.66
CA ASN A 172 -3.47 6.00 -7.02
C ASN A 172 -4.75 6.51 -7.68
N ALA A 173 -5.87 6.55 -6.95
CA ALA A 173 -7.13 7.08 -7.47
C ALA A 173 -6.97 8.52 -7.97
N ARG A 174 -6.32 9.38 -7.18
CA ARG A 174 -6.01 10.76 -7.59
C ARG A 174 -5.11 10.84 -8.82
N ARG A 175 -4.10 9.97 -8.92
CA ARG A 175 -3.19 9.94 -10.07
C ARG A 175 -3.86 9.56 -11.39
N PHE A 176 -4.96 8.86 -11.34
CA PHE A 176 -5.74 8.46 -12.51
C PHE A 176 -7.03 9.24 -12.65
N ASP A 177 -7.15 10.38 -11.95
CA ASP A 177 -8.27 11.30 -12.00
C ASP A 177 -9.62 10.61 -11.74
N VAL A 178 -9.66 9.67 -10.79
CA VAL A 178 -10.90 9.02 -10.34
C VAL A 178 -11.69 10.03 -9.51
N PRO A 179 -12.94 10.35 -9.86
CA PRO A 179 -13.80 11.20 -9.03
C PRO A 179 -14.07 10.52 -7.69
N LEU A 180 -13.85 11.22 -6.57
CA LEU A 180 -13.91 10.64 -5.22
C LEU A 180 -15.19 10.99 -4.45
N ASP A 181 -16.08 11.79 -5.01
CA ASP A 181 -17.26 12.34 -4.33
C ASP A 181 -18.25 11.27 -3.87
N ALA A 182 -18.27 10.11 -4.53
CA ALA A 182 -19.14 8.99 -4.19
C ALA A 182 -18.73 8.26 -2.89
N TRP A 183 -17.50 8.49 -2.37
CA TRP A 183 -16.94 7.74 -1.25
C TRP A 183 -16.51 8.64 -0.09
N PRO A 184 -17.46 9.32 0.58
CA PRO A 184 -17.15 10.33 1.60
C PRO A 184 -16.47 9.74 2.84
N THR A 185 -16.74 8.48 3.19
CA THR A 185 -16.08 7.81 4.30
C THR A 185 -14.59 7.56 4.00
N LEU A 186 -14.28 7.07 2.79
CA LEU A 186 -12.91 6.84 2.35
C LEU A 186 -12.13 8.15 2.28
N VAL A 187 -12.73 9.20 1.71
CA VAL A 187 -12.12 10.54 1.61
C VAL A 187 -11.80 11.11 2.99
N ARG A 188 -12.75 11.02 3.93
CA ARG A 188 -12.57 11.53 5.29
C ARG A 188 -11.46 10.76 6.03
N ALA A 189 -11.47 9.43 5.96
CA ALA A 189 -10.47 8.58 6.62
C ALA A 189 -9.07 8.81 6.05
N ASP A 190 -8.95 8.93 4.73
CA ASP A 190 -7.70 9.25 4.04
C ASP A 190 -7.16 10.64 4.46
N ALA A 191 -8.01 11.66 4.51
CA ALA A 191 -7.62 12.99 4.96
C ALA A 191 -7.14 12.99 6.42
N ALA A 192 -7.80 12.23 7.30
CA ALA A 192 -7.39 12.10 8.70
C ALA A 192 -6.04 11.36 8.84
N ALA A 193 -5.81 10.33 8.04
CA ALA A 193 -4.59 9.53 8.07
C ALA A 193 -3.40 10.31 7.49
N THR A 194 -3.56 10.96 6.34
CA THR A 194 -2.50 11.72 5.65
C THR A 194 -2.06 12.96 6.42
N ALA A 195 -2.90 13.48 7.32
CA ALA A 195 -2.52 14.54 8.27
C ALA A 195 -1.51 14.11 9.34
N LEU A 196 -1.31 12.80 9.53
CA LEU A 196 -0.34 12.26 10.49
C LEU A 196 1.06 12.19 9.86
N GLU A 197 2.08 12.65 10.60
CA GLU A 197 3.47 12.68 10.12
C GLU A 197 3.98 11.31 9.62
N PRO A 198 3.67 10.14 10.25
CA PRO A 198 4.10 8.84 9.73
C PRO A 198 3.62 8.53 8.30
N PHE A 199 2.43 9.00 7.92
CA PHE A 199 1.89 8.87 6.56
C PHE A 199 2.52 9.89 5.61
N ALA A 200 2.60 11.14 6.05
CA ALA A 200 3.21 12.22 5.27
C ALA A 200 4.68 11.93 4.94
N ALA A 201 5.47 11.45 5.91
CA ALA A 201 6.86 11.10 5.71
C ALA A 201 7.05 9.91 4.75
N ALA A 202 6.07 8.99 4.69
CA ALA A 202 6.10 7.83 3.78
C ALA A 202 5.64 8.16 2.35
N HIS A 203 5.12 9.39 2.10
CA HIS A 203 4.52 9.77 0.83
C HIS A 203 5.51 9.60 -0.34
N PRO A 204 5.05 9.09 -1.51
CA PRO A 204 5.92 8.87 -2.67
C PRO A 204 6.79 10.09 -3.03
N ASP A 205 6.22 11.29 -3.06
CA ASP A 205 6.95 12.51 -3.46
C ASP A 205 8.03 12.92 -2.44
N ARG A 206 7.88 12.53 -1.17
CA ARG A 206 8.91 12.77 -0.15
C ARG A 206 10.08 11.80 -0.25
N VAL A 207 9.79 10.56 -0.65
CA VAL A 207 10.79 9.48 -0.71
C VAL A 207 11.35 9.23 -2.11
N ALA A 208 10.82 9.92 -3.12
CA ALA A 208 11.32 9.85 -4.49
C ALA A 208 12.79 10.27 -4.60
N PRO A 209 13.60 9.64 -5.46
CA PRO A 209 14.94 10.10 -5.79
C PRO A 209 14.94 11.55 -6.28
N ALA A 210 16.02 12.30 -5.99
CA ALA A 210 16.11 13.70 -6.36
C ALA A 210 15.96 13.94 -7.88
N GLU A 211 16.42 13.00 -8.68
CA GLU A 211 16.36 13.02 -10.15
C GLU A 211 14.94 12.92 -10.73
N THR A 212 13.96 12.47 -9.93
CA THR A 212 12.56 12.33 -10.37
C THR A 212 11.68 13.51 -9.94
N LYS A 213 12.25 14.53 -9.31
CA LYS A 213 11.52 15.70 -8.76
C LYS A 213 11.53 16.93 -9.69
N SER A 214 11.89 16.72 -10.98
CA SER A 214 11.87 17.77 -12.02
C SER A 214 10.51 17.92 -12.69
#